data_4633d7b1b8e830be609ae15945bac982
#
_entry.id   4633d7b1b8e830be609ae15945bac982
#
_cell.length_a   1.000
_cell.length_b   1.000
_cell.length_c   1.000
_cell.angle_alpha   90.00
_cell.angle_beta   90.00
_cell.angle_gamma   90.00
#
_symmetry.space_group_name_H-M   'P 1'
#
loop_
_entity.id
_entity.type
_entity.pdbx_description
1 polymer ?
#
loop_
_entity_poly.entity_id
_entity_poly.type
_entity_poly.pdbx_seq_one_letter_code
_entity_poly.pdbx_strand_id
1 'polypeptide(L)'
;MADAPIFDPAAFRLTPLEARLTAQVREFGQAVLAPRAPRWDREASFPTENYRDMHANGLLGVCIPAVEGGIGAGYRAYSLAAAEMGRSCGATALTWNMHVCSTLWSGALSDDLEMDAAT
;
A
#
# COMPACT_ATOMS: atom_id res chain seq x y z
N MET A 1 -19.62 6.30 -9.54
CA MET A 1 -19.36 5.83 -8.16
C MET A 1 -17.93 5.36 -7.95
N ALA A 2 -17.35 4.62 -8.91
CA ALA A 2 -15.97 4.14 -8.81
C ALA A 2 -14.91 5.24 -8.80
N ASP A 3 -15.21 6.42 -9.34
CA ASP A 3 -14.26 7.52 -9.48
C ASP A 3 -14.19 8.47 -8.27
N ALA A 4 -15.18 8.39 -7.37
CA ALA A 4 -15.17 9.23 -6.18
C ALA A 4 -14.19 8.66 -5.14
N PRO A 5 -13.35 9.50 -4.51
CA PRO A 5 -12.48 9.03 -3.43
C PRO A 5 -13.32 8.58 -2.23
N ILE A 6 -12.80 7.59 -1.49
CA ILE A 6 -13.43 7.16 -0.22
C ILE A 6 -13.41 8.31 0.79
N PHE A 7 -12.31 9.06 0.80
CA PHE A 7 -12.12 10.16 1.73
C PHE A 7 -12.02 11.49 0.97
N ASP A 8 -12.72 12.49 1.46
CA ASP A 8 -12.54 13.86 1.00
C ASP A 8 -11.28 14.44 1.68
N PRO A 9 -10.22 14.76 0.92
CA PRO A 9 -9.00 15.33 1.49
C PRO A 9 -9.25 16.58 2.33
N ALA A 10 -10.18 17.43 1.92
CA ALA A 10 -10.50 18.66 2.65
C ALA A 10 -11.12 18.37 4.02
N ALA A 11 -11.99 17.35 4.09
CA ALA A 11 -12.64 16.96 5.33
C ALA A 11 -11.65 16.37 6.36
N PHE A 12 -10.64 15.64 5.88
CA PHE A 12 -9.67 14.97 6.75
C PHE A 12 -8.38 15.76 6.96
N ARG A 13 -8.24 16.90 6.32
CA ARG A 13 -7.03 17.74 6.41
C ARG A 13 -5.76 16.94 6.20
N LEU A 14 -5.71 16.24 5.08
CA LEU A 14 -4.57 15.38 4.75
C LEU A 14 -3.30 16.20 4.54
N THR A 15 -2.16 15.64 4.97
CA THR A 15 -0.86 16.17 4.60
C THR A 15 -0.64 15.98 3.09
N PRO A 16 0.30 16.72 2.47
CA PRO A 16 0.63 16.52 1.05
C PRO A 16 1.02 15.08 0.72
N LEU A 17 1.78 14.41 1.60
CA LEU A 17 2.15 13.01 1.42
C LEU A 17 0.93 12.09 1.45
N GLU A 18 0.05 12.27 2.44
CA GLU A 18 -1.18 11.49 2.57
C GLU A 18 -2.07 11.64 1.32
N ALA A 19 -2.24 12.87 0.84
CA ALA A 19 -3.03 13.15 -0.34
C ALA A 19 -2.43 12.50 -1.60
N ARG A 20 -1.11 12.62 -1.80
CA ARG A 20 -0.44 12.03 -2.96
C ARG A 20 -0.49 10.51 -2.95
N LEU A 21 -0.22 9.90 -1.80
CA LEU A 21 -0.23 8.44 -1.68
C LEU A 21 -1.64 7.88 -1.91
N THR A 22 -2.64 8.49 -1.30
CA THR A 22 -4.04 8.07 -1.47
C THR A 22 -4.47 8.17 -2.93
N ALA A 23 -4.13 9.26 -3.61
CA ALA A 23 -4.43 9.44 -5.02
C ALA A 23 -3.70 8.42 -5.91
N GLN A 24 -2.42 8.19 -5.63
CA GLN A 24 -1.60 7.20 -6.35
C GLN A 24 -2.21 5.80 -6.24
N VAL A 25 -2.56 5.38 -5.04
CA VAL A 25 -3.13 4.05 -4.80
C VAL A 25 -4.51 3.92 -5.43
N ARG A 26 -5.31 4.98 -5.40
CA ARG A 26 -6.61 4.97 -6.08
C ARG A 26 -6.46 4.78 -7.59
N GLU A 27 -5.59 5.54 -8.22
CA GLU A 27 -5.34 5.44 -9.66
C GLU A 27 -4.77 4.06 -10.04
N PHE A 28 -3.79 3.60 -9.29
CA PHE A 28 -3.20 2.27 -9.47
C PHE A 28 -4.26 1.17 -9.30
N GLY A 29 -5.09 1.27 -8.28
CA GLY A 29 -6.17 0.33 -8.02
C GLY A 29 -7.16 0.24 -9.17
N GLN A 30 -7.63 1.39 -9.66
CA GLN A 30 -8.59 1.43 -10.75
C GLN A 30 -8.00 0.94 -12.07
N ALA A 31 -6.76 1.32 -12.37
CA ALA A 31 -6.13 0.99 -13.65
C ALA A 31 -5.59 -0.44 -13.71
N VAL A 32 -5.06 -0.96 -12.61
CA VAL A 32 -4.31 -2.22 -12.58
C VAL A 32 -5.00 -3.31 -11.77
N LEU A 33 -5.41 -3.00 -10.53
CA LEU A 33 -5.92 -4.01 -9.62
C LEU A 33 -7.36 -4.44 -9.92
N ALA A 34 -8.24 -3.47 -10.15
CA ALA A 34 -9.66 -3.74 -10.36
C ALA A 34 -9.93 -4.66 -11.57
N PRO A 35 -9.28 -4.46 -12.74
CA PRO A 35 -9.47 -5.36 -13.87
C PRO A 35 -9.03 -6.80 -13.61
N ARG A 36 -8.07 -7.01 -12.70
CA ARG A 36 -7.53 -8.33 -12.38
C ARG A 36 -8.23 -9.03 -11.23
N ALA A 37 -8.92 -8.29 -10.36
CA ALA A 37 -9.52 -8.83 -9.14
C ALA A 37 -10.44 -10.04 -9.36
N PRO A 38 -11.35 -10.05 -10.36
CA PRO A 38 -12.20 -11.22 -10.61
C PRO A 38 -11.42 -12.51 -10.94
N ARG A 39 -10.25 -12.38 -11.59
CA ARG A 39 -9.42 -13.55 -11.92
C ARG A 39 -8.85 -14.21 -10.67
N TRP A 40 -8.32 -13.41 -9.74
CA TRP A 40 -7.76 -13.95 -8.49
C TRP A 40 -8.82 -14.69 -7.69
N ASP A 41 -10.03 -14.15 -7.66
CA ASP A 41 -11.15 -14.76 -6.95
C ASP A 41 -11.57 -16.09 -7.60
N ARG A 42 -11.74 -16.12 -8.92
CA ARG A 42 -12.13 -17.33 -9.65
C ARG A 42 -11.10 -18.45 -9.54
N GLU A 43 -9.81 -18.10 -9.65
CA GLU A 43 -8.72 -19.07 -9.70
C GLU A 43 -8.20 -19.43 -8.30
N ALA A 44 -8.63 -18.72 -7.26
CA ALA A 44 -8.10 -18.85 -5.91
C ALA A 44 -6.56 -18.76 -5.90
N SER A 45 -6.00 -17.89 -6.75
CA SER A 45 -4.57 -17.74 -6.92
C SER A 45 -4.05 -16.47 -6.26
N PHE A 46 -2.75 -16.51 -5.89
CA PHE A 46 -2.09 -15.35 -5.31
C PHE A 46 -1.84 -14.29 -6.40
N PRO A 47 -2.07 -12.99 -6.11
CA PRO A 47 -1.97 -11.94 -7.11
C PRO A 47 -0.51 -11.50 -7.36
N THR A 48 0.33 -12.40 -7.83
CA THR A 48 1.76 -12.16 -8.07
C THR A 48 2.02 -10.98 -8.99
N GLU A 49 1.23 -10.83 -10.06
CA GLU A 49 1.38 -9.71 -11.00
C GLU A 49 1.13 -8.37 -10.32
N ASN A 50 0.16 -8.32 -9.39
CA ASN A 50 -0.12 -7.12 -8.63
C ASN A 50 1.08 -6.70 -7.80
N TYR A 51 1.77 -7.64 -7.19
CA TYR A 51 2.97 -7.36 -6.39
C TYR A 51 4.14 -6.86 -7.22
N ARG A 52 4.31 -7.37 -8.43
CA ARG A 52 5.33 -6.85 -9.36
C ARG A 52 5.07 -5.38 -9.68
N ASP A 53 3.82 -5.05 -9.97
CA ASP A 53 3.45 -3.68 -10.31
C ASP A 53 3.48 -2.77 -9.09
N MET A 54 3.11 -3.27 -7.92
CA MET A 54 3.24 -2.53 -6.65
C MET A 54 4.70 -2.21 -6.35
N HIS A 55 5.59 -3.17 -6.55
CA HIS A 55 7.02 -2.95 -6.40
C HIS A 55 7.53 -1.86 -7.34
N ALA A 56 7.15 -1.92 -8.61
CA ALA A 56 7.53 -0.92 -9.61
C ALA A 56 7.03 0.49 -9.26
N ASN A 57 5.94 0.59 -8.52
CA ASN A 57 5.36 1.86 -8.06
C ASN A 57 5.81 2.28 -6.64
N GLY A 58 6.73 1.56 -6.03
CA GLY A 58 7.26 1.87 -4.70
C GLY A 58 6.33 1.52 -3.54
N LEU A 59 5.21 0.86 -3.78
CA LEU A 59 4.19 0.61 -2.76
C LEU A 59 4.59 -0.47 -1.74
N LEU A 60 5.56 -1.32 -2.05
CA LEU A 60 6.03 -2.32 -1.09
C LEU A 60 6.88 -1.71 0.03
N GLY A 61 7.48 -0.55 -0.23
CA GLY A 61 8.24 0.19 0.77
C GLY A 61 7.48 1.38 1.37
N VAL A 62 6.16 1.33 1.42
CA VAL A 62 5.32 2.48 1.79
C VAL A 62 5.66 3.06 3.16
N CYS A 63 5.90 2.23 4.17
CA CYS A 63 6.23 2.65 5.52
C CYS A 63 7.73 2.56 5.85
N ILE A 64 8.56 2.15 4.90
CA ILE A 64 10.01 2.13 5.09
C ILE A 64 10.52 3.58 5.04
N PRO A 65 11.43 3.97 5.97
CA PRO A 65 11.96 5.33 5.98
C PRO A 65 12.60 5.74 4.65
N ALA A 66 12.46 7.02 4.30
CA ALA A 66 13.01 7.54 3.04
C ALA A 66 14.52 7.36 2.93
N VAL A 67 15.24 7.43 4.04
CA VAL A 67 16.70 7.22 4.09
C VAL A 67 17.08 5.78 3.72
N GLU A 68 16.15 4.84 3.82
CA GLU A 68 16.33 3.43 3.44
C GLU A 68 15.68 3.12 2.09
N GLY A 69 15.27 4.12 1.36
CA GLY A 69 14.68 3.96 0.03
C GLY A 69 13.17 3.81 -0.04
N GLY A 70 12.48 3.92 1.10
CA GLY A 70 11.02 3.83 1.15
C GLY A 70 10.30 5.16 0.95
N ILE A 71 8.99 5.14 1.05
CA ILE A 71 8.15 6.35 0.96
C ILE A 71 8.15 7.12 2.28
N GLY A 72 8.35 6.44 3.40
CA GLY A 72 8.35 7.05 4.73
C GLY A 72 6.97 7.44 5.22
N ALA A 73 5.92 6.77 4.76
CA ALA A 73 4.56 7.05 5.19
C ALA A 73 4.31 6.55 6.63
N GLY A 74 3.48 7.29 7.36
CA GLY A 74 3.02 6.88 8.68
C GLY A 74 1.75 6.02 8.60
N TYR A 75 1.26 5.60 9.76
CA TYR A 75 0.08 4.73 9.85
C TYR A 75 -1.18 5.36 9.24
N ARG A 76 -1.38 6.65 9.43
CA ARG A 76 -2.55 7.34 8.88
C ARG A 76 -2.54 7.30 7.35
N ALA A 77 -1.41 7.67 6.75
CA ALA A 77 -1.25 7.64 5.30
C ALA A 77 -1.45 6.22 4.74
N TYR A 78 -0.84 5.23 5.37
CA TYR A 78 -1.01 3.83 4.99
C TYR A 78 -2.46 3.37 5.09
N SER A 79 -3.15 3.69 6.20
CA SER A 79 -4.54 3.27 6.42
C SER A 79 -5.49 3.84 5.36
N LEU A 80 -5.31 5.11 4.99
CA LEU A 80 -6.09 5.74 3.93
C LEU A 80 -5.82 5.08 2.57
N ALA A 81 -4.54 4.81 2.28
CA ALA A 81 -4.15 4.13 1.05
C ALA A 81 -4.70 2.69 0.98
N ALA A 82 -4.67 1.97 2.10
CA ALA A 82 -5.21 0.61 2.18
C ALA A 82 -6.72 0.58 1.92
N ALA A 83 -7.46 1.55 2.42
CA ALA A 83 -8.88 1.68 2.15
C ALA A 83 -9.15 1.91 0.65
N GLU A 84 -8.35 2.76 0.01
CA GLU A 84 -8.46 2.96 -1.44
C GLU A 84 -8.10 1.70 -2.24
N MET A 85 -7.06 0.99 -1.84
CA MET A 85 -6.68 -0.27 -2.51
C MET A 85 -7.78 -1.33 -2.36
N GLY A 86 -8.40 -1.41 -1.20
CA GLY A 86 -9.49 -2.35 -0.92
C GLY A 86 -10.71 -2.16 -1.81
N ARG A 87 -10.96 -0.95 -2.30
CA ARG A 87 -12.03 -0.70 -3.29
C ARG A 87 -11.80 -1.45 -4.60
N SER A 88 -10.53 -1.62 -4.98
CA SER A 88 -10.17 -2.23 -6.25
C SER A 88 -9.91 -3.72 -6.14
N CYS A 89 -9.28 -4.16 -5.06
CA CYS A 89 -8.99 -5.57 -4.82
C CYS A 89 -8.77 -5.81 -3.32
N GLY A 90 -9.77 -6.36 -2.64
CA GLY A 90 -9.70 -6.66 -1.21
C GLY A 90 -8.61 -7.66 -0.85
N ALA A 91 -8.42 -8.69 -1.67
CA ALA A 91 -7.38 -9.70 -1.46
C ALA A 91 -5.98 -9.09 -1.51
N THR A 92 -5.71 -8.22 -2.47
CA THR A 92 -4.42 -7.53 -2.56
C THR A 92 -4.22 -6.57 -1.40
N ALA A 93 -5.25 -5.82 -1.00
CA ALA A 93 -5.17 -4.92 0.14
C ALA A 93 -4.86 -5.67 1.44
N LEU A 94 -5.49 -6.83 1.66
CA LEU A 94 -5.24 -7.66 2.83
C LEU A 94 -3.81 -8.18 2.87
N THR A 95 -3.31 -8.74 1.77
CA THR A 95 -1.94 -9.26 1.71
C THR A 95 -0.91 -8.14 1.79
N TRP A 96 -1.20 -6.98 1.22
CA TRP A 96 -0.36 -5.79 1.36
C TRP A 96 -0.26 -5.36 2.83
N ASN A 97 -1.36 -5.42 3.57
CA ASN A 97 -1.35 -5.16 5.00
C ASN A 97 -0.37 -6.07 5.74
N MET A 98 -0.39 -7.36 5.45
CA MET A 98 0.51 -8.31 6.07
C MET A 98 1.97 -8.01 5.73
N HIS A 99 2.25 -7.65 4.48
CA HIS A 99 3.60 -7.23 4.06
C HIS A 99 4.07 -5.99 4.81
N VAL A 100 3.23 -4.96 4.87
CA VAL A 100 3.57 -3.70 5.57
C VAL A 100 3.81 -3.93 7.05
N CYS A 101 2.97 -4.72 7.71
CA CYS A 101 3.17 -5.08 9.11
C CYS A 101 4.51 -5.79 9.32
N SER A 102 4.84 -6.75 8.47
CA SER A 102 6.09 -7.51 8.57
C SER A 102 7.31 -6.60 8.41
N THR A 103 7.28 -5.68 7.45
CA THR A 103 8.40 -4.74 7.23
C THR A 103 8.57 -3.77 8.40
N LEU A 104 7.48 -3.30 9.00
CA LEU A 104 7.54 -2.43 10.17
C LEU A 104 8.14 -3.16 11.38
N TRP A 105 7.72 -4.39 11.63
CA TRP A 105 8.24 -5.18 12.74
C TRP A 105 9.71 -5.51 12.55
N SER A 106 10.11 -5.88 11.34
CA SER A 106 11.51 -6.17 11.03
C SER A 106 12.40 -4.96 11.28
N GLY A 107 11.95 -3.77 10.88
CA GLY A 107 12.67 -2.52 11.14
C GLY A 107 12.85 -2.26 12.64
N ALA A 108 11.77 -2.33 13.41
CA ALA A 108 11.82 -2.12 14.86
C ALA A 108 12.74 -3.13 15.56
N LEU A 109 12.63 -4.42 15.20
CA LEU A 109 13.47 -5.45 15.78
C LEU A 109 14.94 -5.32 15.38
N SER A 110 15.23 -4.90 14.15
CA SER A 110 16.60 -4.72 13.70
C SER A 110 17.30 -3.58 14.42
N ASP A 111 16.59 -2.50 14.73
CA ASP A 111 17.12 -1.41 15.52
C ASP A 111 17.48 -1.86 16.92
N ASP A 112 16.58 -2.63 17.57
CA ASP A 112 16.81 -3.16 18.92
C ASP A 112 17.96 -4.17 18.98
N LEU A 113 18.18 -4.91 17.90
CA LEU A 113 19.22 -5.96 17.83
C LEU A 113 20.48 -5.50 17.09
N GLU A 114 20.58 -4.21 16.78
CA GLU A 114 21.70 -3.66 15.99
C GLU A 114 21.90 -4.36 14.64
N MET A 115 20.79 -4.83 14.05
CA MET A 115 20.81 -5.50 12.75
C MET A 115 20.53 -4.49 11.65
N ASP A 116 21.05 -4.75 10.47
CA ASP A 116 20.71 -3.95 9.29
C ASP A 116 19.30 -4.28 8.79
N ALA A 117 18.40 -3.30 8.82
CA ALA A 117 17.01 -3.46 8.39
C ALA A 117 16.87 -3.80 6.89
N ALA A 118 17.90 -3.57 6.09
CA ALA A 118 17.91 -3.88 4.66
C ALA A 118 18.21 -5.36 4.37
N THR A 119 18.66 -6.10 5.35
CA THR A 119 18.95 -7.54 5.22
C THR A 119 17.77 -8.38 5.70
#